data_208ac0853e4a6dbf331cb611dc5065ed
#
_entry.id   208ac0853e4a6dbf331cb611dc5065ed
#
_cell.length_a   1.000
_cell.length_b   1.000
_cell.length_c   1.000
_cell.angle_alpha   90.00
_cell.angle_beta   90.00
_cell.angle_gamma   90.00
#
_symmetry.space_group_name_H-M   'P 1'
#
loop_
_entity.id
_entity.type
_entity.pdbx_description
1 polymer ?
#
loop_
_entity_poly.entity_id
_entity_poly.type
_entity_poly.pdbx_seq_one_letter_code
_entity_poly.pdbx_strand_id
1 'polypeptide(L)'
;MRRFWSFYQNESYQVGCSGRTVYIYDKAGNELAKFRDIPYAYTAAFMPGKNIIAVKSTEGRLGFYDLDSLCLLKRITITRIGAQDEGFCFSPDGSFFYNIEKPITSLRTQLGVYETNTLGFYTRA
;
A
#
# COMPACT_ATOMS: atom_id res chain seq x y z
N MET A 1 11.81 1.83 -21.84
CA MET A 1 10.76 1.08 -21.12
C MET A 1 11.00 1.16 -19.63
N ARG A 2 9.95 1.48 -18.88
CA ARG A 2 10.03 1.59 -17.43
C ARG A 2 9.95 0.21 -16.80
N ARG A 3 10.75 -0.02 -15.76
CA ARG A 3 10.77 -1.30 -15.04
C ARG A 3 10.06 -1.15 -13.70
N PHE A 4 9.25 -2.16 -13.35
CA PHE A 4 8.54 -2.22 -12.09
C PHE A 4 8.97 -3.45 -11.31
N TRP A 5 9.04 -3.31 -9.98
CA TRP A 5 9.16 -4.47 -9.08
C TRP A 5 7.86 -5.25 -9.04
N SER A 6 6.74 -4.54 -9.16
CA SER A 6 5.42 -5.15 -9.18
C SER A 6 4.46 -4.28 -9.97
N PHE A 7 3.41 -4.91 -10.50
CA PHE A 7 2.41 -4.24 -11.31
C PHE A 7 1.05 -4.86 -11.04
N TYR A 8 0.05 -4.01 -10.83
CA TYR A 8 -1.30 -4.42 -10.44
C TYR A 8 -2.33 -3.65 -11.23
N GLN A 9 -3.53 -4.21 -11.36
CA GLN A 9 -4.62 -3.51 -12.01
C GLN A 9 -5.96 -3.91 -11.43
N ASN A 10 -6.92 -3.00 -11.52
CA ASN A 10 -8.33 -3.28 -11.33
C ASN A 10 -9.10 -2.90 -12.59
N GLU A 11 -10.41 -2.71 -12.48
CA GLU A 11 -11.24 -2.36 -13.65
C GLU A 11 -10.94 -0.97 -14.22
N SER A 12 -10.42 -0.06 -13.41
CA SER A 12 -10.25 1.35 -13.77
C SER A 12 -8.81 1.81 -13.87
N TYR A 13 -7.88 1.19 -13.14
CA TYR A 13 -6.52 1.69 -13.01
C TYR A 13 -5.48 0.59 -13.11
N GLN A 14 -4.26 1.02 -13.43
CA GLN A 14 -3.06 0.22 -13.36
C GLN A 14 -2.06 0.90 -12.43
N VAL A 15 -1.32 0.11 -11.64
CA VAL A 15 -0.38 0.61 -10.64
C VAL A 15 0.95 -0.11 -10.80
N GLY A 16 2.03 0.64 -10.96
CA GLY A 16 3.37 0.10 -11.04
C GLY A 16 4.24 0.61 -9.90
N CYS A 17 4.87 -0.29 -9.15
CA CYS A 17 5.79 0.04 -8.06
C CYS A 17 7.23 -0.14 -8.53
N SER A 18 8.04 0.92 -8.44
CA SER A 18 9.43 0.90 -8.91
C SER A 18 10.45 1.09 -7.79
N GLY A 19 10.00 1.12 -6.53
CA GLY A 19 10.86 1.38 -5.38
C GLY A 19 10.89 2.84 -4.99
N ARG A 20 11.17 3.74 -5.91
CA ARG A 20 11.17 5.19 -5.64
C ARG A 20 9.82 5.81 -5.87
N THR A 21 9.07 5.26 -6.82
CA THR A 21 7.86 5.88 -7.33
C THR A 21 6.79 4.85 -7.53
N VAL A 22 5.57 5.21 -7.18
CA VAL A 22 4.36 4.46 -7.53
C VAL A 22 3.72 5.20 -8.69
N TYR A 23 3.60 4.53 -9.82
CA TYR A 23 3.02 5.11 -11.05
C TYR A 23 1.58 4.66 -11.18
N ILE A 24 0.72 5.61 -11.48
CA ILE A 24 -0.70 5.34 -11.70
C ILE A 24 -1.02 5.60 -13.16
N TYR A 25 -1.68 4.62 -13.78
CA TYR A 25 -2.11 4.71 -15.18
C TYR A 25 -3.61 4.45 -15.27
N ASP A 26 -4.24 5.03 -16.28
CA ASP A 26 -5.59 4.60 -16.66
C ASP A 26 -5.53 3.28 -17.43
N LYS A 27 -6.67 2.75 -17.83
CA LYS A 27 -6.73 1.47 -18.55
C LYS A 27 -6.17 1.54 -19.97
N ALA A 28 -6.07 2.73 -20.52
CA ALA A 28 -5.46 2.95 -21.82
C ALA A 28 -3.93 3.09 -21.75
N GLY A 29 -3.37 3.08 -20.54
CA GLY A 29 -1.92 3.19 -20.34
C GLY A 29 -1.41 4.63 -20.22
N ASN A 30 -2.31 5.61 -20.09
CA ASN A 30 -1.91 6.98 -19.88
C ASN A 30 -1.50 7.20 -18.42
N GLU A 31 -0.34 7.80 -18.20
CA GLU A 31 0.14 8.10 -16.86
C GLU A 31 -0.67 9.22 -16.23
N LEU A 32 -1.28 8.95 -15.08
CA LEU A 32 -2.12 9.91 -14.37
C LEU A 32 -1.38 10.56 -13.21
N ALA A 33 -0.50 9.83 -12.52
CA ALA A 33 0.21 10.34 -11.35
C ALA A 33 1.46 9.56 -11.07
N LYS A 34 2.35 10.20 -10.29
CA LYS A 34 3.54 9.59 -9.70
C LYS A 34 3.53 9.91 -8.22
N PHE A 35 3.57 8.90 -7.36
CA PHE A 35 3.61 9.09 -5.92
C PHE A 35 4.99 8.69 -5.39
N ARG A 36 5.58 9.56 -4.56
CA ARG A 36 6.90 9.34 -3.97
C ARG A 36 6.89 9.45 -2.45
N ASP A 37 5.73 9.28 -1.85
CA ASP A 37 5.55 9.40 -0.40
C ASP A 37 6.07 8.19 0.37
N ILE A 38 6.12 7.04 -0.28
CA ILE A 38 6.52 5.79 0.34
C ILE A 38 7.85 5.35 -0.25
N PRO A 39 8.97 5.52 0.49
CA PRO A 39 10.28 5.07 -0.01
C PRO A 39 10.30 3.55 -0.09
N TYR A 40 10.98 3.04 -1.10
CA TYR A 40 11.11 1.60 -1.35
C TYR A 40 9.77 0.87 -1.46
N ALA A 41 8.82 1.51 -2.11
CA ALA A 41 7.51 0.91 -2.41
C ALA A 41 7.69 -0.27 -3.37
N TYR A 42 7.36 -1.46 -2.92
CA TYR A 42 7.58 -2.66 -3.73
C TYR A 42 6.31 -3.42 -4.08
N THR A 43 5.22 -3.18 -3.38
CA THR A 43 3.98 -3.91 -3.63
C THR A 43 2.77 -3.06 -3.27
N ALA A 44 1.65 -3.37 -3.90
CA ALA A 44 0.39 -2.69 -3.67
C ALA A 44 -0.77 -3.68 -3.71
N ALA A 45 -1.91 -3.26 -3.15
CA ALA A 45 -3.15 -4.03 -3.21
C ALA A 45 -4.32 -3.07 -3.38
N PHE A 46 -5.30 -3.47 -4.19
CA PHE A 46 -6.53 -2.71 -4.37
C PHE A 46 -7.54 -3.07 -3.29
N MET A 47 -8.20 -2.05 -2.76
CA MET A 47 -9.34 -2.25 -1.86
C MET A 47 -10.53 -2.76 -2.66
N PRO A 48 -11.19 -3.84 -2.23
CA PRO A 48 -12.39 -4.32 -2.92
C PRO A 48 -13.48 -3.25 -3.03
N GLY A 49 -14.02 -3.07 -4.23
CA GLY A 49 -15.13 -2.17 -4.48
C GLY A 49 -14.82 -0.67 -4.51
N LYS A 50 -13.54 -0.30 -4.36
CA LYS A 50 -13.13 1.12 -4.39
C LYS A 50 -11.83 1.28 -5.15
N ASN A 51 -11.59 2.50 -5.65
CA ASN A 51 -10.34 2.84 -6.32
C ASN A 51 -9.32 3.39 -5.32
N ILE A 52 -9.06 2.59 -4.28
CA ILE A 52 -8.09 2.88 -3.23
C ILE A 52 -7.05 1.78 -3.25
N ILE A 53 -5.80 2.15 -3.10
CA ILE A 53 -4.71 1.18 -2.99
C ILE A 53 -3.98 1.33 -1.66
N ALA A 54 -3.48 0.21 -1.16
CA ALA A 54 -2.47 0.16 -0.12
C ALA A 54 -1.12 -0.12 -0.77
N VAL A 55 -0.11 0.64 -0.40
CA VAL A 55 1.26 0.46 -0.87
C VAL A 55 2.14 0.12 0.32
N LYS A 56 2.94 -0.92 0.17
CA LYS A 56 3.84 -1.37 1.24
C LYS A 56 5.30 -1.18 0.82
N SER A 57 6.11 -0.69 1.74
CA SER A 57 7.54 -0.50 1.52
C SER A 57 8.35 -1.60 2.18
N THR A 58 9.58 -1.78 1.72
CA THR A 58 10.57 -2.63 2.38
C THR A 58 11.15 -1.98 3.63
N GLU A 59 10.80 -0.73 3.91
CA GLU A 59 11.28 0.02 5.07
C GLU A 59 10.20 0.29 6.12
N GLY A 60 9.20 -0.57 6.20
CA GLY A 60 8.21 -0.52 7.26
C GLY A 60 7.21 0.62 7.15
N ARG A 61 6.91 1.07 5.95
CA ARG A 61 5.90 2.11 5.73
C ARG A 61 4.74 1.57 4.92
N LEU A 62 3.56 2.10 5.22
CA LEU A 62 2.33 1.85 4.47
C LEU A 62 1.79 3.18 3.98
N GLY A 63 1.29 3.20 2.75
CA GLY A 63 0.57 4.34 2.21
C GLY A 63 -0.76 3.90 1.64
N PHE A 64 -1.77 4.73 1.81
CA PHE A 64 -3.09 4.51 1.21
C PHE A 64 -3.39 5.68 0.31
N TYR A 65 -3.74 5.39 -0.93
CA TYR A 65 -4.01 6.42 -1.95
C TYR A 65 -5.40 6.24 -2.53
N ASP A 66 -6.09 7.36 -2.72
CA ASP A 66 -7.31 7.41 -3.50
C ASP A 66 -6.94 7.71 -4.95
N LEU A 67 -7.24 6.80 -5.86
CA LEU A 67 -6.88 6.95 -7.26
C LEU A 67 -7.85 7.84 -8.04
N ASP A 68 -9.09 8.01 -7.56
CA ASP A 68 -10.03 8.93 -8.22
C ASP A 68 -9.64 10.39 -7.99
N SER A 69 -9.16 10.72 -6.80
CA SER A 69 -8.66 12.06 -6.48
C SER A 69 -7.15 12.21 -6.64
N LEU A 70 -6.44 11.11 -6.87
CA LEU A 70 -4.98 11.06 -7.02
C LEU A 70 -4.26 11.66 -5.81
N CYS A 71 -4.67 11.29 -4.61
CA CYS A 71 -4.07 11.84 -3.40
C CYS A 71 -3.76 10.77 -2.36
N LEU A 72 -2.77 11.08 -1.53
CA LEU A 72 -2.42 10.28 -0.37
C LEU A 72 -3.47 10.47 0.72
N LEU A 73 -4.07 9.38 1.18
CA LEU A 73 -5.05 9.40 2.26
C LEU A 73 -4.38 9.27 3.62
N LYS A 74 -3.42 8.35 3.72
CA LYS A 74 -2.76 8.06 5.00
C LYS A 74 -1.38 7.46 4.74
N ARG A 75 -0.41 7.88 5.54
CA ARG A 75 0.90 7.25 5.60
C ARG A 75 1.16 6.79 7.03
N ILE A 76 1.56 5.53 7.18
CA ILE A 76 1.82 4.92 8.49
C ILE A 76 3.26 4.43 8.49
N THR A 77 4.01 4.80 9.53
CA THR A 77 5.34 4.28 9.77
C THR A 77 5.25 3.23 10.87
N ILE A 78 5.55 1.97 10.51
CA ILE A 78 5.51 0.85 11.44
C ILE A 78 6.86 0.69 12.11
N THR A 79 7.91 0.79 11.32
CA THR A 79 9.30 0.69 11.79
C THR A 79 10.18 1.53 10.91
N ARG A 80 11.36 1.89 11.42
CA ARG A 80 12.39 2.58 10.64
C ARG A 80 13.51 1.64 10.22
N ILE A 81 13.45 0.41 10.66
CA ILE A 81 14.38 -0.64 10.27
C ILE A 81 13.75 -1.37 9.09
N GLY A 82 14.54 -1.69 8.09
CA GLY A 82 14.03 -2.44 6.95
C GLY A 82 13.42 -3.76 7.41
N ALA A 83 12.15 -3.94 7.15
CA ALA A 83 11.42 -5.16 7.45
C ALA A 83 10.66 -5.55 6.18
N GLN A 84 11.02 -6.70 5.64
CA GLN A 84 10.47 -7.19 4.39
C GLN A 84 9.43 -8.27 4.63
N ASP A 85 8.40 -7.92 5.38
CA ASP A 85 7.29 -8.85 5.59
C ASP A 85 6.31 -8.70 4.44
N GLU A 86 6.03 -9.79 3.75
CA GLU A 86 5.34 -9.76 2.48
C GLU A 86 3.83 -9.80 2.60
N GLY A 87 3.31 -10.35 3.68
CA GLY A 87 1.88 -10.59 3.81
C GLY A 87 1.10 -9.31 4.08
N PHE A 88 0.17 -8.98 3.20
CA PHE A 88 -0.83 -7.96 3.45
C PHE A 88 -2.01 -8.16 2.50
N CYS A 89 -3.20 -7.80 2.95
CA CYS A 89 -4.39 -7.87 2.11
C CYS A 89 -5.55 -7.10 2.74
N PHE A 90 -6.52 -6.77 1.92
CA PHE A 90 -7.80 -6.28 2.43
C PHE A 90 -8.72 -7.45 2.77
N SER A 91 -9.64 -7.24 3.71
CA SER A 91 -10.74 -8.18 3.90
C SER A 91 -11.63 -8.20 2.64
N PRO A 92 -12.41 -9.28 2.41
CA PRO A 92 -13.22 -9.39 1.19
C PRO A 92 -14.21 -8.25 0.98
N ASP A 93 -14.71 -7.65 2.04
CA ASP A 93 -15.64 -6.52 1.98
C ASP A 93 -14.94 -5.15 2.01
N GLY A 94 -13.61 -5.14 2.13
CA GLY A 94 -12.83 -3.91 2.15
C GLY A 94 -12.82 -3.17 3.49
N SER A 95 -13.49 -3.68 4.52
CA SER A 95 -13.61 -2.96 5.79
C SER A 95 -12.35 -2.99 6.65
N PHE A 96 -11.50 -3.99 6.45
CA PHE A 96 -10.24 -4.13 7.17
C PHE A 96 -9.07 -4.33 6.23
N PHE A 97 -7.90 -3.92 6.70
CA PHE A 97 -6.63 -4.19 6.05
C PHE A 97 -5.73 -4.93 7.03
N TYR A 98 -5.16 -6.03 6.58
CA TYR A 98 -4.29 -6.88 7.38
C TYR A 98 -2.87 -6.77 6.87
N ASN A 99 -1.92 -6.60 7.77
CA ASN A 99 -0.52 -6.49 7.42
C ASN A 99 0.34 -7.34 8.35
N ILE A 100 1.21 -8.15 7.78
CA ILE A 100 2.25 -8.82 8.56
C ILE A 100 3.36 -7.80 8.76
N GLU A 101 3.66 -7.47 10.01
CA GLU A 101 4.56 -6.37 10.31
C GLU A 101 5.42 -6.65 11.53
N LYS A 102 6.54 -5.95 11.60
CA LYS A 102 7.45 -6.01 12.74
C LYS A 102 7.58 -4.60 13.31
N PRO A 103 6.75 -4.26 14.30
CA PRO A 103 6.79 -2.92 14.88
C PRO A 103 8.12 -2.65 15.60
N ILE A 104 8.49 -1.37 15.66
CA ILE A 104 9.72 -0.95 16.31
C ILE A 104 9.73 -1.29 17.82
N THR A 105 8.55 -1.38 18.41
CA THR A 105 8.38 -1.68 19.84
C THR A 105 8.42 -3.16 20.14
N SER A 106 8.53 -4.01 19.13
CA SER A 106 8.54 -5.46 19.29
C SER A 106 9.58 -6.09 18.38
N LEU A 107 10.25 -7.12 18.86
CA LEU A 107 11.15 -7.91 18.05
C LEU A 107 10.43 -9.04 17.30
N ARG A 108 9.13 -9.15 17.47
CA ARG A 108 8.32 -10.21 16.86
C ARG A 108 7.52 -9.68 15.69
N THR A 109 7.40 -10.53 14.68
CA THR A 109 6.44 -10.31 13.59
C THR A 109 5.03 -10.45 14.14
N GLN A 110 4.16 -9.53 13.81
CA GLN A 110 2.79 -9.45 14.30
C GLN A 110 1.82 -9.20 13.16
N LEU A 111 0.56 -9.54 13.38
CA LEU A 111 -0.52 -9.16 12.47
C LEU A 111 -1.05 -7.79 12.89
N GLY A 112 -0.90 -6.81 12.00
CA GLY A 112 -1.52 -5.50 12.16
C GLY A 112 -2.91 -5.53 11.53
N VAL A 113 -3.89 -5.00 12.24
CA VAL A 113 -5.27 -4.89 11.75
C VAL A 113 -5.64 -3.41 11.70
N TYR A 114 -6.04 -2.96 10.52
CA TYR A 114 -6.37 -1.55 10.27
C TYR A 114 -7.80 -1.45 9.79
N GLU A 115 -8.56 -0.56 10.39
CA GLU A 115 -9.92 -0.28 9.93
C GLU A 115 -9.85 0.71 8.77
N THR A 116 -10.40 0.33 7.62
CA THR A 116 -10.24 1.12 6.40
C THR A 116 -11.07 2.38 6.39
N ASN A 117 -12.18 2.44 7.11
CA ASN A 117 -13.01 3.65 7.19
C ASN A 117 -12.24 4.86 7.72
N THR A 118 -11.38 4.62 8.70
CA THR A 118 -10.57 5.68 9.30
C THR A 118 -9.11 5.60 8.87
N LEU A 119 -8.71 4.47 8.25
CA LEU A 119 -7.33 4.12 7.93
C LEU A 119 -6.45 4.17 9.16
N GLY A 120 -7.05 3.94 10.34
CA GLY A 120 -6.38 3.97 11.62
C GLY A 120 -5.96 2.58 12.06
N PHE A 121 -4.90 2.54 12.84
CA PHE A 121 -4.42 1.32 13.44
C PHE A 121 -5.20 1.01 14.71
N TYR A 122 -5.60 -0.24 14.92
CA TYR A 122 -6.40 -0.63 16.06
C TYR A 122 -5.82 -1.74 16.89
N THR A 123 -5.23 -2.76 16.27
CA THR A 123 -4.81 -3.90 17.06
C THR A 123 -3.67 -4.66 16.40
N ARG A 124 -2.86 -5.31 17.21
CA ARG A 124 -1.83 -6.25 16.79
C ARG A 124 -2.04 -7.55 17.54
N ALA A 125 -2.02 -8.60 16.78
CA ALA A 125 -2.14 -9.93 17.36
C ALA A 125 -0.75 -10.54 17.62
#